data_9453873cf90e895337634a5924d63520
#
_entry.id   9453873cf90e895337634a5924d63520
#
_cell.length_a   1.000
_cell.length_b   1.000
_cell.length_c   1.000
_cell.angle_alpha   90.00
_cell.angle_beta   90.00
_cell.angle_gamma   90.00
#
_symmetry.space_group_name_H-M   'P 1'
#
loop_
_entity.id
_entity.type
_entity.pdbx_description
1 polymer ?
#
loop_
_entity_poly.entity_id
_entity_poly.type
_entity_poly.pdbx_seq_one_letter_code
_entity_poly.pdbx_strand_id
1 'polypeptide(L)'
;MSDPKMIRGIQAAVSIPVMAKCRIGHFAEAQILEAIEIDYIDESEVLSPADDVYHIDKTKFRVPFVCGARDLGEALRRIQEGASMIRTKGEPGTGDVVQAVRHMRKMQSEIKRLTSLREDELYEAAKQLQVPYELVWSVHKNGKLPVVNFAAGGVATPADAALMMQLGAEGVFVGSGIFKSGNPEKRAAAIVKAVTNYNDAALLAELSEDLGEAMVGINEQEIALLMAERGQ
;
A
#
# COMPACT_ATOMS: atom_id res chain seq x y z
N MET A 1 -14.00 3.72 10.64
CA MET A 1 -13.20 4.93 10.30
C MET A 1 -12.87 5.71 11.56
N SER A 2 -11.92 6.62 11.51
CA SER A 2 -11.62 7.55 12.61
C SER A 2 -12.73 8.61 12.75
N ASP A 3 -12.78 9.25 13.94
CA ASP A 3 -13.72 10.36 14.19
C ASP A 3 -13.50 11.51 13.18
N PRO A 4 -14.53 11.98 12.49
CA PRO A 4 -14.45 13.08 11.53
C PRO A 4 -13.89 14.39 12.13
N LYS A 5 -14.13 14.66 13.43
CA LYS A 5 -13.56 15.82 14.12
C LYS A 5 -12.03 15.73 14.21
N MET A 6 -11.51 14.53 14.50
CA MET A 6 -10.06 14.28 14.52
C MET A 6 -9.47 14.44 13.11
N ILE A 7 -10.13 13.89 12.08
CA ILE A 7 -9.69 14.01 10.69
C ILE A 7 -9.59 15.48 10.27
N ARG A 8 -10.63 16.27 10.54
CA ARG A 8 -10.62 17.73 10.26
C ARG A 8 -9.53 18.46 11.02
N GLY A 9 -9.23 18.04 12.27
CA GLY A 9 -8.12 18.60 13.04
C GLY A 9 -6.76 18.33 12.37
N ILE A 10 -6.57 17.15 11.81
CA ILE A 10 -5.36 16.80 11.06
C ILE A 10 -5.29 17.61 9.76
N GLN A 11 -6.39 17.69 8.99
CA GLN A 11 -6.45 18.51 7.76
C GLN A 11 -6.09 19.97 8.03
N ALA A 12 -6.55 20.53 9.15
CA ALA A 12 -6.23 21.91 9.53
C ALA A 12 -4.76 22.09 10.00
N ALA A 13 -4.11 21.04 10.47
CA ALA A 13 -2.75 21.10 11.02
C ALA A 13 -1.64 20.88 9.99
N VAL A 14 -1.97 20.35 8.80
CA VAL A 14 -0.98 20.01 7.77
C VAL A 14 -1.30 20.67 6.44
N SER A 15 -0.27 20.87 5.60
CA SER A 15 -0.41 21.40 4.23
C SER A 15 -0.32 20.32 3.15
N ILE A 16 -0.08 19.06 3.54
CA ILE A 16 0.01 17.92 2.65
C ILE A 16 -1.35 17.21 2.54
N PRO A 17 -1.61 16.44 1.47
CA PRO A 17 -2.82 15.64 1.35
C PRO A 17 -3.01 14.68 2.52
N VAL A 18 -4.25 14.52 2.97
CA VAL A 18 -4.64 13.64 4.07
C VAL A 18 -5.45 12.47 3.55
N MET A 19 -5.06 11.27 3.96
CA MET A 19 -5.78 10.04 3.65
C MET A 19 -6.42 9.47 4.91
N ALA A 20 -7.68 9.06 4.80
CA ALA A 20 -8.39 8.40 5.88
C ALA A 20 -8.79 6.97 5.49
N LYS A 21 -8.87 6.07 6.48
CA LYS A 21 -9.25 4.68 6.27
C LYS A 21 -10.75 4.49 6.47
N CYS A 22 -11.37 3.73 5.57
CA CYS A 22 -12.68 3.12 5.77
C CYS A 22 -12.57 1.59 5.80
N ARG A 23 -13.57 0.94 6.35
CA ARG A 23 -13.66 -0.52 6.36
C ARG A 23 -13.96 -1.05 4.96
N ILE A 24 -13.46 -2.23 4.64
CA ILE A 24 -13.76 -2.91 3.37
C ILE A 24 -15.29 -3.06 3.24
N GLY A 25 -15.82 -2.68 2.07
CA GLY A 25 -17.25 -2.76 1.74
C GLY A 25 -18.13 -1.69 2.40
N HIS A 26 -17.58 -0.84 3.27
CA HIS A 26 -18.38 0.14 4.00
C HIS A 26 -18.55 1.46 3.24
N PHE A 27 -19.37 1.44 2.19
CA PHE A 27 -19.60 2.62 1.34
C PHE A 27 -20.15 3.84 2.10
N ALA A 28 -20.91 3.65 3.19
CA ALA A 28 -21.40 4.77 4.00
C ALA A 28 -20.26 5.50 4.74
N GLU A 29 -19.22 4.79 5.25
CA GLU A 29 -18.02 5.45 5.77
C GLU A 29 -17.29 6.26 4.68
N ALA A 30 -17.19 5.71 3.48
CA ALA A 30 -16.59 6.42 2.34
C ALA A 30 -17.38 7.69 1.98
N GLN A 31 -18.72 7.64 2.00
CA GLN A 31 -19.59 8.82 1.79
C GLN A 31 -19.34 9.90 2.85
N ILE A 32 -19.19 9.51 4.12
CA ILE A 32 -18.86 10.46 5.20
C ILE A 32 -17.49 11.09 4.97
N LEU A 33 -16.49 10.29 4.59
CA LEU A 33 -15.13 10.78 4.32
C LEU A 33 -15.10 11.72 3.11
N GLU A 34 -15.83 11.41 2.04
CA GLU A 34 -15.97 12.30 0.90
C GLU A 34 -16.66 13.60 1.26
N ALA A 35 -17.72 13.55 2.12
CA ALA A 35 -18.45 14.72 2.58
C ALA A 35 -17.60 15.68 3.45
N ILE A 36 -16.55 15.21 4.09
CA ILE A 36 -15.58 16.04 4.82
C ILE A 36 -14.37 16.45 3.96
N GLU A 37 -14.44 16.23 2.66
CA GLU A 37 -13.44 16.64 1.67
C GLU A 37 -12.05 16.05 1.94
N ILE A 38 -12.00 14.73 2.30
CA ILE A 38 -10.72 14.04 2.44
C ILE A 38 -10.04 13.90 1.07
N ASP A 39 -8.71 13.99 1.02
CA ASP A 39 -7.96 13.92 -0.24
C ASP A 39 -7.89 12.50 -0.82
N TYR A 40 -7.82 11.48 0.04
CA TYR A 40 -7.78 10.06 -0.34
C TYR A 40 -8.54 9.20 0.67
N ILE A 41 -9.14 8.11 0.20
CA ILE A 41 -9.72 7.07 1.04
C ILE A 41 -8.94 5.78 0.87
N ASP A 42 -8.44 5.20 1.96
CA ASP A 42 -7.89 3.85 1.98
C ASP A 42 -8.98 2.87 2.42
N GLU A 43 -9.52 2.09 1.48
CA GLU A 43 -10.38 0.93 1.78
C GLU A 43 -9.49 -0.19 2.33
N SER A 44 -9.47 -0.32 3.66
CA SER A 44 -8.33 -0.91 4.35
C SER A 44 -8.67 -2.18 5.13
N GLU A 45 -7.90 -3.24 4.86
CA GLU A 45 -7.88 -4.50 5.60
C GLU A 45 -7.34 -4.34 7.04
N VAL A 46 -6.69 -3.21 7.36
CA VAL A 46 -6.24 -2.91 8.73
C VAL A 46 -7.41 -2.76 9.69
N LEU A 47 -8.54 -2.26 9.19
CA LEU A 47 -9.80 -2.25 9.93
C LEU A 47 -10.55 -3.58 9.74
N SER A 48 -11.39 -3.95 10.70
CA SER A 48 -12.28 -5.10 10.53
C SER A 48 -13.23 -4.85 9.36
N PRO A 49 -13.33 -5.76 8.37
CA PRO A 49 -14.24 -5.61 7.24
C PRO A 49 -15.69 -5.40 7.68
N ALA A 50 -16.43 -4.60 6.95
CA ALA A 50 -17.90 -4.49 7.08
C ALA A 50 -18.61 -5.45 6.13
N ASP A 51 -17.94 -5.82 5.04
CA ASP A 51 -18.41 -6.80 4.07
C ASP A 51 -17.23 -7.73 3.73
N ASP A 52 -17.45 -9.02 3.74
CA ASP A 52 -16.45 -10.05 3.45
C ASP A 52 -16.50 -10.55 1.99
N VAL A 53 -17.49 -10.07 1.23
CA VAL A 53 -17.72 -10.43 -0.17
C VAL A 53 -17.47 -9.27 -1.11
N TYR A 54 -18.03 -8.09 -0.80
CA TYR A 54 -18.02 -6.95 -1.71
C TYR A 54 -17.11 -5.83 -1.24
N HIS A 55 -16.28 -5.35 -2.15
CA HIS A 55 -15.57 -4.07 -2.00
C HIS A 55 -16.48 -2.92 -2.45
N ILE A 56 -16.10 -1.70 -2.05
CA ILE A 56 -16.81 -0.48 -2.46
C ILE A 56 -16.67 -0.29 -3.98
N ASP A 57 -17.77 0.02 -4.66
CA ASP A 57 -17.74 0.53 -6.04
C ASP A 57 -17.22 1.98 -6.03
N LYS A 58 -15.94 2.12 -6.28
CA LYS A 58 -15.19 3.38 -6.22
C LYS A 58 -15.53 4.33 -7.35
N THR A 59 -16.14 3.80 -8.42
CA THR A 59 -16.60 4.61 -9.57
C THR A 59 -17.75 5.57 -9.20
N LYS A 60 -18.40 5.35 -8.05
CA LYS A 60 -19.46 6.21 -7.52
C LYS A 60 -18.96 7.42 -6.74
N PHE A 61 -17.65 7.53 -6.53
CA PHE A 61 -17.00 8.58 -5.74
C PHE A 61 -16.11 9.45 -6.60
N ARG A 62 -15.93 10.70 -6.18
CA ARG A 62 -14.96 11.63 -6.80
C ARG A 62 -13.59 11.56 -6.14
N VAL A 63 -13.56 11.24 -4.84
CA VAL A 63 -12.34 11.08 -4.08
C VAL A 63 -11.59 9.82 -4.54
N PRO A 64 -10.25 9.88 -4.76
CA PRO A 64 -9.46 8.73 -5.14
C PRO A 64 -9.32 7.71 -4.00
N PHE A 65 -9.33 6.43 -4.37
CA PHE A 65 -9.20 5.31 -3.43
C PHE A 65 -7.85 4.62 -3.54
N VAL A 66 -7.35 4.21 -2.37
CA VAL A 66 -6.19 3.32 -2.20
C VAL A 66 -6.68 1.97 -1.72
N CYS A 67 -6.12 0.89 -2.25
CA CYS A 67 -6.44 -0.48 -1.82
C CYS A 67 -5.17 -1.31 -1.64
N GLY A 68 -5.20 -2.25 -0.71
CA GLY A 68 -4.18 -3.27 -0.54
C GLY A 68 -4.32 -4.39 -1.56
N ALA A 69 -3.18 -4.94 -2.01
CA ALA A 69 -3.12 -6.14 -2.83
C ALA A 69 -1.87 -6.97 -2.51
N ARG A 70 -1.99 -8.29 -2.57
CA ARG A 70 -0.89 -9.24 -2.35
C ARG A 70 -0.26 -9.72 -3.64
N ASP A 71 -0.99 -9.59 -4.74
CA ASP A 71 -0.60 -10.08 -6.06
C ASP A 71 -1.25 -9.26 -7.18
N LEU A 72 -0.84 -9.55 -8.41
CA LEU A 72 -1.30 -8.83 -9.59
C LEU A 72 -2.81 -9.00 -9.84
N GLY A 73 -3.35 -10.19 -9.64
CA GLY A 73 -4.78 -10.43 -9.85
C GLY A 73 -5.63 -9.60 -8.88
N GLU A 74 -5.28 -9.60 -7.60
CA GLU A 74 -5.97 -8.77 -6.60
C GLU A 74 -5.83 -7.28 -6.92
N ALA A 75 -4.63 -6.81 -7.28
CA ALA A 75 -4.42 -5.41 -7.67
C ALA A 75 -5.29 -5.00 -8.86
N LEU A 76 -5.34 -5.80 -9.91
CA LEU A 76 -6.12 -5.49 -11.09
C LEU A 76 -7.63 -5.52 -10.83
N ARG A 77 -8.11 -6.39 -9.94
CA ARG A 77 -9.53 -6.36 -9.49
C ARG A 77 -9.86 -5.07 -8.76
N ARG A 78 -9.00 -4.62 -7.84
CA ARG A 78 -9.18 -3.32 -7.15
C ARG A 78 -9.15 -2.14 -8.11
N ILE A 79 -8.26 -2.17 -9.10
CA ILE A 79 -8.19 -1.14 -10.15
C ILE A 79 -9.47 -1.13 -11.00
N GLN A 80 -10.01 -2.30 -11.33
CA GLN A 80 -11.29 -2.40 -12.05
C GLN A 80 -12.44 -1.79 -11.26
N GLU A 81 -12.43 -1.91 -9.95
CA GLU A 81 -13.42 -1.29 -9.06
C GLU A 81 -13.23 0.22 -8.89
N GLY A 82 -12.19 0.79 -9.49
CA GLY A 82 -11.88 2.21 -9.48
C GLY A 82 -10.78 2.65 -8.50
N ALA A 83 -9.96 1.74 -7.97
CA ALA A 83 -8.81 2.12 -7.17
C ALA A 83 -7.81 2.94 -8.00
N SER A 84 -7.38 4.08 -7.45
CA SER A 84 -6.43 5.02 -8.06
C SER A 84 -4.99 4.80 -7.60
N MET A 85 -4.79 3.99 -6.57
CA MET A 85 -3.49 3.61 -6.02
C MET A 85 -3.58 2.20 -5.42
N ILE A 86 -2.53 1.44 -5.59
CA ILE A 86 -2.35 0.13 -4.93
C ILE A 86 -1.21 0.24 -3.91
N ARG A 87 -1.31 -0.51 -2.84
CA ARG A 87 -0.23 -0.76 -1.90
C ARG A 87 -0.11 -2.24 -1.58
N THR A 88 1.05 -2.67 -1.12
CA THR A 88 1.17 -4.01 -0.54
C THR A 88 0.27 -4.11 0.70
N LYS A 89 -0.31 -5.26 0.97
CA LYS A 89 -1.04 -5.47 2.22
C LYS A 89 -0.10 -5.47 3.41
N GLY A 90 0.99 -6.25 3.35
CA GLY A 90 1.95 -6.37 4.43
C GLY A 90 1.30 -6.75 5.77
N GLU A 91 2.03 -6.56 6.86
CA GLU A 91 1.48 -6.65 8.22
C GLU A 91 1.80 -5.35 8.98
N PRO A 92 0.89 -4.36 8.95
CA PRO A 92 1.12 -3.08 9.59
C PRO A 92 1.21 -3.23 11.12
N GLY A 93 2.07 -2.39 11.73
CA GLY A 93 2.25 -2.38 13.17
C GLY A 93 3.24 -3.41 13.72
N THR A 94 3.84 -4.24 12.87
CA THR A 94 4.77 -5.31 13.29
C THR A 94 6.23 -4.87 13.32
N GLY A 95 6.63 -3.87 12.50
CA GLY A 95 8.04 -3.54 12.29
C GLY A 95 8.81 -4.63 11.52
N ASP A 96 8.10 -5.57 10.87
CA ASP A 96 8.64 -6.66 10.06
C ASP A 96 8.17 -6.49 8.61
N VAL A 97 9.10 -6.28 7.69
CA VAL A 97 8.82 -6.02 6.26
C VAL A 97 8.64 -7.28 5.43
N VAL A 98 8.81 -8.48 6.00
CA VAL A 98 8.86 -9.73 5.22
C VAL A 98 7.63 -9.92 4.33
N GLN A 99 6.43 -9.62 4.83
CA GLN A 99 5.19 -9.73 4.05
C GLN A 99 5.12 -8.69 2.91
N ALA A 100 5.48 -7.45 3.19
CA ALA A 100 5.53 -6.40 2.17
C ALA A 100 6.53 -6.77 1.06
N VAL A 101 7.69 -7.31 1.42
CA VAL A 101 8.70 -7.81 0.48
C VAL A 101 8.14 -8.97 -0.37
N ARG A 102 7.48 -9.95 0.26
CA ARG A 102 6.85 -11.07 -0.46
C ARG A 102 5.82 -10.57 -1.49
N HIS A 103 4.93 -9.68 -1.08
CA HIS A 103 3.88 -9.14 -1.95
C HIS A 103 4.48 -8.32 -3.10
N MET A 104 5.46 -7.45 -2.82
CA MET A 104 6.12 -6.66 -3.87
C MET A 104 6.86 -7.57 -4.86
N ARG A 105 7.63 -8.56 -4.39
CA ARG A 105 8.31 -9.52 -5.26
C ARG A 105 7.34 -10.34 -6.10
N LYS A 106 6.23 -10.79 -5.51
CA LYS A 106 5.17 -11.51 -6.23
C LYS A 106 4.58 -10.64 -7.32
N MET A 107 4.19 -9.41 -7.00
CA MET A 107 3.66 -8.42 -7.95
C MET A 107 4.61 -8.21 -9.14
N GLN A 108 5.88 -7.92 -8.86
CA GLN A 108 6.89 -7.68 -9.91
C GLN A 108 7.16 -8.92 -10.76
N SER A 109 7.17 -10.11 -10.14
CA SER A 109 7.32 -11.38 -10.84
C SER A 109 6.15 -11.65 -11.80
N GLU A 110 4.93 -11.40 -11.36
CA GLU A 110 3.72 -11.60 -12.16
C GLU A 110 3.61 -10.58 -13.30
N ILE A 111 3.97 -9.32 -13.07
CA ILE A 111 4.10 -8.29 -14.12
C ILE A 111 5.14 -8.75 -15.16
N LYS A 112 6.32 -9.18 -14.71
CA LYS A 112 7.38 -9.66 -15.61
C LYS A 112 6.93 -10.88 -16.41
N ARG A 113 6.18 -11.80 -15.81
CA ARG A 113 5.58 -12.93 -16.52
C ARG A 113 4.65 -12.45 -17.63
N LEU A 114 3.73 -11.51 -17.34
CA LEU A 114 2.82 -10.99 -18.35
C LEU A 114 3.55 -10.35 -19.53
N THR A 115 4.61 -9.58 -19.27
CA THR A 115 5.39 -8.93 -20.34
C THR A 115 6.13 -9.93 -21.24
N SER A 116 6.34 -11.17 -20.78
CA SER A 116 7.00 -12.22 -21.56
C SER A 116 6.05 -13.10 -22.38
N LEU A 117 4.74 -12.99 -22.17
CA LEU A 117 3.73 -13.75 -22.91
C LEU A 117 3.56 -13.20 -24.33
N ARG A 118 3.11 -14.06 -25.24
CA ARG A 118 2.60 -13.63 -26.53
C ARG A 118 1.18 -13.07 -26.38
N GLU A 119 0.75 -12.24 -27.31
CA GLU A 119 -0.57 -11.59 -27.27
C GLU A 119 -1.73 -12.61 -27.21
N ASP A 120 -1.62 -13.74 -27.89
CA ASP A 120 -2.63 -14.79 -27.91
C ASP A 120 -2.75 -15.52 -26.54
N GLU A 121 -1.71 -15.49 -25.71
CA GLU A 121 -1.68 -16.07 -24.36
C GLU A 121 -2.32 -15.16 -23.30
N LEU A 122 -2.54 -13.88 -23.60
CA LEU A 122 -3.08 -12.91 -22.65
C LEU A 122 -4.54 -13.19 -22.28
N TYR A 123 -5.32 -13.81 -23.16
CA TYR A 123 -6.69 -14.23 -22.84
C TYR A 123 -6.74 -15.27 -21.72
N GLU A 124 -5.82 -16.23 -21.75
CA GLU A 124 -5.72 -17.23 -20.68
C GLU A 124 -5.19 -16.60 -19.40
N ALA A 125 -4.21 -15.68 -19.50
CA ALA A 125 -3.72 -14.93 -18.35
C ALA A 125 -4.83 -14.11 -17.66
N ALA A 126 -5.67 -13.44 -18.43
CA ALA A 126 -6.82 -12.67 -17.93
C ALA A 126 -7.82 -13.57 -17.18
N LYS A 127 -8.10 -14.75 -17.72
CA LYS A 127 -8.96 -15.75 -17.11
C LYS A 127 -8.37 -16.30 -15.81
N GLN A 128 -7.06 -16.61 -15.80
CA GLN A 128 -6.38 -17.10 -14.59
C GLN A 128 -6.33 -16.04 -13.47
N LEU A 129 -6.11 -14.78 -13.83
CA LEU A 129 -6.10 -13.64 -12.89
C LEU A 129 -7.52 -13.19 -12.49
N GLN A 130 -8.56 -13.67 -13.18
CA GLN A 130 -9.96 -13.28 -12.99
C GLN A 130 -10.17 -11.76 -13.13
N VAL A 131 -9.62 -11.19 -14.21
CA VAL A 131 -9.68 -9.74 -14.50
C VAL A 131 -9.99 -9.49 -15.98
N PRO A 132 -10.46 -8.29 -16.35
CA PRO A 132 -10.66 -7.91 -17.73
C PRO A 132 -9.38 -7.99 -18.55
N TYR A 133 -9.52 -8.40 -19.80
CA TYR A 133 -8.42 -8.48 -20.77
C TYR A 133 -7.68 -7.15 -20.93
N GLU A 134 -8.39 -6.04 -20.97
CA GLU A 134 -7.83 -4.70 -21.16
C GLU A 134 -6.81 -4.31 -20.09
N LEU A 135 -7.03 -4.74 -18.84
CA LEU A 135 -6.08 -4.51 -17.74
C LEU A 135 -4.81 -5.37 -17.91
N VAL A 136 -4.98 -6.64 -18.31
CA VAL A 136 -3.85 -7.52 -18.60
C VAL A 136 -3.03 -7.00 -19.78
N TRP A 137 -3.71 -6.57 -20.85
CA TRP A 137 -3.09 -5.94 -22.01
C TRP A 137 -2.30 -4.69 -21.63
N SER A 138 -2.88 -3.82 -20.78
CA SER A 138 -2.21 -2.62 -20.30
C SER A 138 -0.91 -2.94 -19.54
N VAL A 139 -0.94 -3.93 -18.65
CA VAL A 139 0.25 -4.37 -17.90
C VAL A 139 1.27 -5.01 -18.83
N HIS A 140 0.85 -5.89 -19.74
CA HIS A 140 1.73 -6.51 -20.75
C HIS A 140 2.48 -5.47 -21.57
N LYS A 141 1.77 -4.45 -22.07
CA LYS A 141 2.35 -3.42 -22.93
C LYS A 141 3.26 -2.46 -22.18
N ASN A 142 2.90 -2.08 -20.95
CA ASN A 142 3.57 -1.01 -20.20
C ASN A 142 4.58 -1.54 -19.18
N GLY A 143 4.57 -2.82 -18.84
CA GLY A 143 5.46 -3.43 -17.86
C GLY A 143 5.23 -2.96 -16.42
N LYS A 144 4.08 -2.36 -16.13
CA LYS A 144 3.71 -1.85 -14.80
C LYS A 144 2.20 -1.78 -14.64
N LEU A 145 1.74 -1.60 -13.40
CA LEU A 145 0.34 -1.29 -13.12
C LEU A 145 -0.08 0.05 -13.76
N PRO A 146 -1.36 0.22 -14.15
CA PRO A 146 -1.88 1.50 -14.66
C PRO A 146 -1.99 2.57 -13.57
N VAL A 147 -1.78 2.24 -12.32
CA VAL A 147 -1.77 3.13 -11.15
C VAL A 147 -0.48 2.92 -10.35
N VAL A 148 -0.14 3.87 -9.48
CA VAL A 148 1.04 3.76 -8.62
C VAL A 148 0.89 2.63 -7.60
N ASN A 149 2.01 1.98 -7.26
CA ASN A 149 2.07 0.87 -6.32
C ASN A 149 3.06 1.18 -5.20
N PHE A 150 2.55 1.39 -3.99
CA PHE A 150 3.34 1.68 -2.80
C PHE A 150 3.58 0.43 -1.96
N ALA A 151 4.66 0.44 -1.19
CA ALA A 151 4.90 -0.56 -0.17
C ALA A 151 4.30 -0.12 1.17
N ALA A 152 3.61 -1.03 1.84
CA ALA A 152 3.05 -0.83 3.17
C ALA A 152 3.22 -2.09 4.01
N GLY A 153 3.31 -1.92 5.32
CA GLY A 153 3.40 -3.00 6.29
C GLY A 153 4.83 -3.30 6.73
N GLY A 154 5.15 -2.94 7.97
CA GLY A 154 6.38 -3.31 8.64
C GLY A 154 7.60 -2.44 8.37
N VAL A 155 7.54 -1.45 7.49
CA VAL A 155 8.66 -0.50 7.26
C VAL A 155 8.97 0.26 8.54
N ALA A 156 10.20 0.16 9.04
CA ALA A 156 10.62 0.78 10.30
C ALA A 156 11.96 1.53 10.21
N THR A 157 12.73 1.34 9.16
CA THR A 157 14.06 1.93 8.98
C THR A 157 14.23 2.57 7.61
N PRO A 158 15.22 3.48 7.43
CA PRO A 158 15.61 3.96 6.10
C PRO A 158 16.02 2.84 5.14
N ALA A 159 16.69 1.81 5.66
CA ALA A 159 17.10 0.65 4.88
C ALA A 159 15.89 -0.17 4.38
N ASP A 160 14.85 -0.36 5.20
CA ASP A 160 13.61 -1.01 4.77
C ASP A 160 12.93 -0.23 3.64
N ALA A 161 12.84 1.10 3.79
CA ALA A 161 12.26 1.97 2.77
C ALA A 161 13.05 1.87 1.45
N ALA A 162 14.38 1.96 1.50
CA ALA A 162 15.25 1.80 0.34
C ALA A 162 15.10 0.42 -0.31
N LEU A 163 15.02 -0.66 0.48
CA LEU A 163 14.77 -2.01 -0.01
C LEU A 163 13.46 -2.07 -0.81
N MET A 164 12.37 -1.53 -0.28
CA MET A 164 11.08 -1.55 -0.98
C MET A 164 11.12 -0.76 -2.29
N MET A 165 11.78 0.40 -2.31
CA MET A 165 11.99 1.18 -3.53
C MET A 165 12.81 0.42 -4.58
N GLN A 166 13.91 -0.24 -4.18
CA GLN A 166 14.74 -1.06 -5.06
C GLN A 166 14.00 -2.31 -5.58
N LEU A 167 13.00 -2.80 -4.85
CA LEU A 167 12.12 -3.90 -5.28
C LEU A 167 11.02 -3.44 -6.26
N GLY A 168 10.93 -2.14 -6.55
CA GLY A 168 9.99 -1.60 -7.53
C GLY A 168 8.76 -0.92 -6.94
N ALA A 169 8.75 -0.61 -5.66
CA ALA A 169 7.75 0.29 -5.09
C ALA A 169 7.94 1.71 -5.61
N GLU A 170 6.85 2.45 -5.76
CA GLU A 170 6.87 3.87 -6.17
C GLU A 170 6.73 4.83 -4.97
N GLY A 171 6.70 4.27 -3.76
CA GLY A 171 6.67 4.97 -2.49
C GLY A 171 6.45 4.01 -1.33
N VAL A 172 6.44 4.53 -0.10
CA VAL A 172 6.21 3.74 1.10
C VAL A 172 5.18 4.39 2.02
N PHE A 173 4.37 3.58 2.70
CA PHE A 173 3.56 3.99 3.83
C PHE A 173 4.21 3.51 5.12
N VAL A 174 4.44 4.43 6.05
CA VAL A 174 5.08 4.14 7.32
C VAL A 174 4.23 4.69 8.47
N GLY A 175 3.90 3.84 9.42
CA GLY A 175 3.13 4.20 10.61
C GLY A 175 3.92 3.93 11.89
N SER A 176 3.66 2.79 12.53
CA SER A 176 4.29 2.41 13.80
C SER A 176 5.83 2.43 13.76
N GLY A 177 6.44 2.13 12.62
CA GLY A 177 7.88 2.20 12.44
C GLY A 177 8.48 3.58 12.73
N ILE A 178 7.71 4.65 12.52
CA ILE A 178 8.07 6.01 12.91
C ILE A 178 7.58 6.29 14.34
N PHE A 179 6.28 6.20 14.60
CA PHE A 179 5.65 6.70 15.81
C PHE A 179 6.00 5.92 17.09
N LYS A 180 6.42 4.65 16.97
CA LYS A 180 6.90 3.82 18.09
C LYS A 180 8.41 3.77 18.22
N SER A 181 9.15 4.58 17.46
CA SER A 181 10.61 4.67 17.55
C SER A 181 11.05 5.65 18.63
N GLY A 182 12.31 5.54 19.06
CA GLY A 182 12.89 6.42 20.08
C GLY A 182 13.02 7.89 19.65
N ASN A 183 13.06 8.17 18.32
CA ASN A 183 13.09 9.53 17.77
C ASN A 183 12.26 9.60 16.48
N PRO A 184 10.92 9.76 16.58
CA PRO A 184 10.04 9.75 15.44
C PRO A 184 10.34 10.82 14.38
N GLU A 185 10.67 12.04 14.79
CA GLU A 185 10.95 13.16 13.88
C GLU A 185 12.18 12.88 13.01
N LYS A 186 13.30 12.54 13.66
CA LYS A 186 14.55 12.23 12.94
C LYS A 186 14.38 11.01 12.02
N ARG A 187 13.67 9.98 12.49
CA ARG A 187 13.41 8.78 11.72
C ARG A 187 12.52 9.05 10.51
N ALA A 188 11.47 9.84 10.65
CA ALA A 188 10.62 10.24 9.54
C ALA A 188 11.42 10.99 8.47
N ALA A 189 12.22 11.98 8.87
CA ALA A 189 13.07 12.73 7.95
C ALA A 189 14.09 11.83 7.22
N ALA A 190 14.69 10.87 7.93
CA ALA A 190 15.64 9.92 7.36
C ALA A 190 14.96 8.98 6.34
N ILE A 191 13.77 8.45 6.66
CA ILE A 191 13.00 7.59 5.76
C ILE A 191 12.58 8.35 4.48
N VAL A 192 12.10 9.59 4.59
CA VAL A 192 11.75 10.43 3.43
C VAL A 192 12.96 10.63 2.51
N LYS A 193 14.13 10.94 3.06
CA LYS A 193 15.37 11.08 2.27
C LYS A 193 15.80 9.74 1.65
N ALA A 194 15.66 8.63 2.38
CA ALA A 194 15.98 7.30 1.88
C ALA A 194 15.10 6.90 0.68
N VAL A 195 13.80 7.21 0.72
CA VAL A 195 12.89 6.97 -0.42
C VAL A 195 13.33 7.74 -1.66
N THR A 196 13.77 8.99 -1.50
CA THR A 196 14.24 9.82 -2.63
C THR A 196 15.60 9.36 -3.17
N ASN A 197 16.47 8.82 -2.32
CA ASN A 197 17.86 8.49 -2.63
C ASN A 197 18.16 6.99 -2.42
N TYR A 198 17.20 6.13 -2.69
CA TYR A 198 17.25 4.71 -2.35
C TYR A 198 18.39 3.90 -3.01
N ASN A 199 19.07 4.45 -4.02
CA ASN A 199 20.23 3.83 -4.68
C ASN A 199 21.57 4.38 -4.20
N ASP A 200 21.59 5.38 -3.32
CA ASP A 200 22.82 5.96 -2.77
C ASP A 200 23.17 5.30 -1.44
N ALA A 201 24.00 4.26 -1.50
CA ALA A 201 24.38 3.50 -0.32
C ALA A 201 25.18 4.32 0.71
N ALA A 202 25.96 5.31 0.27
CA ALA A 202 26.73 6.17 1.18
C ALA A 202 25.78 7.07 1.97
N LEU A 203 24.83 7.73 1.29
CA LEU A 203 23.83 8.54 1.95
C LEU A 203 22.91 7.69 2.84
N LEU A 204 22.53 6.48 2.42
CA LEU A 204 21.73 5.58 3.25
C LEU A 204 22.45 5.19 4.55
N ALA A 205 23.78 5.03 4.52
CA ALA A 205 24.58 4.80 5.73
C ALA A 205 24.46 6.00 6.69
N GLU A 206 24.70 7.22 6.21
CA GLU A 206 24.57 8.45 7.00
C GLU A 206 23.15 8.61 7.58
N LEU A 207 22.11 8.36 6.75
CA LEU A 207 20.70 8.45 7.17
C LEU A 207 20.31 7.40 8.20
N SER A 208 21.07 6.33 8.34
CA SER A 208 20.81 5.25 9.29
C SER A 208 21.48 5.47 10.65
N GLU A 209 22.31 6.50 10.78
CA GLU A 209 23.06 6.78 12.00
C GLU A 209 22.22 7.49 13.06
N ASP A 210 22.39 7.08 14.31
CA ASP A 210 21.88 7.78 15.51
C ASP A 210 20.39 8.12 15.45
N LEU A 211 19.57 7.19 14.98
CA LEU A 211 18.11 7.33 14.87
C LEU A 211 17.35 6.99 16.17
N GLY A 212 18.07 6.67 17.25
CA GLY A 212 17.47 6.10 18.44
C GLY A 212 16.99 4.66 18.23
N GLU A 213 16.35 4.10 19.23
CA GLU A 213 15.83 2.73 19.13
C GLU A 213 14.77 2.60 18.04
N ALA A 214 14.89 1.56 17.22
CA ALA A 214 13.83 1.18 16.29
C ALA A 214 12.65 0.59 17.08
N MET A 215 11.44 0.60 16.47
CA MET A 215 10.34 -0.13 17.06
C MET A 215 10.70 -1.63 17.19
N VAL A 216 10.30 -2.25 18.30
CA VAL A 216 10.45 -3.70 18.47
C VAL A 216 9.59 -4.42 17.42
N GLY A 217 10.22 -5.28 16.61
CA GLY A 217 9.54 -6.10 15.63
C GLY A 217 8.72 -7.20 16.27
N ILE A 218 7.54 -7.49 15.71
CA ILE A 218 6.71 -8.64 16.08
C ILE A 218 6.83 -9.65 14.94
N ASN A 219 7.27 -10.87 15.24
CA ASN A 219 7.42 -11.90 14.22
C ASN A 219 6.04 -12.31 13.69
N GLU A 220 5.93 -12.49 12.38
CA GLU A 220 4.72 -12.98 11.70
C GLU A 220 4.17 -14.27 12.32
N GLN A 221 5.06 -15.19 12.71
CA GLN A 221 4.67 -16.48 13.31
C GLN A 221 3.96 -16.34 14.67
N GLU A 222 4.07 -15.18 15.31
CA GLU A 222 3.40 -14.88 16.57
C GLU A 222 2.02 -14.24 16.37
N ILE A 223 1.62 -13.97 15.11
CA ILE A 223 0.35 -13.33 14.76
C ILE A 223 -0.69 -14.40 14.48
N ALA A 224 -1.74 -14.43 15.29
CA ALA A 224 -2.82 -15.42 15.17
C ALA A 224 -3.72 -15.20 13.93
N LEU A 225 -3.83 -13.96 13.45
CA LEU A 225 -4.65 -13.58 12.28
C LEU A 225 -3.92 -12.53 11.45
N LEU A 226 -3.56 -12.89 10.22
CA LEU A 226 -2.93 -11.98 9.28
C LEU A 226 -3.96 -11.02 8.68
N MET A 227 -3.68 -9.71 8.77
CA MET A 227 -4.54 -8.67 8.18
C MET A 227 -4.55 -8.77 6.65
N ALA A 228 -3.45 -9.25 6.04
CA ALA A 228 -3.32 -9.44 4.61
C ALA A 228 -4.36 -10.41 4.00
N GLU A 229 -4.96 -11.28 4.80
CA GLU A 229 -5.97 -12.24 4.36
C GLU A 229 -7.38 -11.65 4.26
N ARG A 230 -7.58 -10.45 4.79
CA ARG A 230 -8.88 -9.76 4.75
C ARG A 230 -9.17 -9.20 3.37
N GLY A 231 -10.43 -9.27 2.95
CA GLY A 231 -10.92 -8.69 1.70
C GLY A 231 -10.27 -9.28 0.45
N GLN A 232 -10.29 -10.61 0.34
CA GLN A 232 -9.78 -11.35 -0.83
C GLN A 232 -10.72 -11.32 -2.01
#